data_a5c8247dbac4021cea1b9611caf7fc83
#
_entry.id   a5c8247dbac4021cea1b9611caf7fc83
#
_cell.length_a   1.000
_cell.length_b   1.000
_cell.length_c   1.000
_cell.angle_alpha   90.00
_cell.angle_beta   90.00
_cell.angle_gamma   90.00
#
_symmetry.space_group_name_H-M   'P 1'
#
loop_
_entity.id
_entity.type
_entity.pdbx_description
1 polymer ?
#
loop_
_entity_poly.entity_id
_entity_poly.type
_entity_poly.pdbx_seq_one_letter_code
_entity_poly.pdbx_strand_id
1 'polypeptide(L)'
;EKAGADPKNTALGSLVYANCPGDGSAREQAASCQRVLGGVANIAQSYATKRYRSNLINWGIVPFVLEEGTDFAPGVEDYLYIPGVRSALLEGKPSVTATALLSGKTYSLLLKDITPEERDILLEGSLINHYAKTAK
;
A
#
# COMPACT_ATOMS: atom_id res chain seq x y z
N GLU A 1 3.81 -16.27 11.27
CA GLU A 1 3.65 -16.97 12.56
C GLU A 1 3.95 -16.09 13.77
N LYS A 2 5.04 -15.31 13.76
CA LYS A 2 5.39 -14.40 14.87
C LYS A 2 4.34 -13.32 15.16
N ALA A 3 3.55 -12.94 14.17
CA ALA A 3 2.48 -11.95 14.33
C ALA A 3 1.13 -12.57 14.72
N GLY A 4 1.03 -13.88 14.83
CA GLY A 4 -0.24 -14.58 15.03
C GLY A 4 -1.18 -14.51 13.83
N ALA A 5 -0.68 -14.12 12.65
CA ALA A 5 -1.45 -14.05 11.43
C ALA A 5 -1.75 -15.43 10.85
N ASP A 6 -2.95 -15.62 10.29
CA ASP A 6 -3.30 -16.83 9.58
C ASP A 6 -2.60 -16.87 8.21
N PRO A 7 -1.68 -17.83 7.95
CA PRO A 7 -0.95 -17.89 6.68
C PRO A 7 -1.88 -18.03 5.45
N LYS A 8 -3.05 -18.62 5.62
CA LYS A 8 -4.04 -18.79 4.53
C LYS A 8 -4.72 -17.48 4.12
N ASN A 9 -4.85 -16.55 5.06
CA ASN A 9 -5.55 -15.26 4.87
C ASN A 9 -4.58 -14.06 4.87
N THR A 10 -3.28 -14.30 4.87
CA THR A 10 -2.25 -13.27 4.92
C THR A 10 -1.44 -13.27 3.63
N ALA A 11 -1.39 -12.13 2.96
CA ALA A 11 -0.52 -11.93 1.80
C ALA A 11 0.85 -11.46 2.25
N LEU A 12 1.89 -11.99 1.62
CA LEU A 12 3.27 -11.56 1.80
C LEU A 12 3.74 -10.85 0.54
N GLY A 13 4.37 -9.71 0.68
CA GLY A 13 4.92 -8.96 -0.43
C GLY A 13 5.95 -7.95 0.01
N SER A 14 6.62 -7.34 -0.95
CA SER A 14 7.59 -6.27 -0.69
C SER A 14 6.90 -4.92 -0.49
N LEU A 15 7.55 -4.07 0.30
CA LEU A 15 7.08 -2.73 0.60
C LEU A 15 8.20 -1.74 0.29
N VAL A 16 7.86 -0.64 -0.37
CA VAL A 16 8.79 0.45 -0.66
C VAL A 16 8.49 1.62 0.27
N TYR A 17 9.53 2.14 0.89
CA TYR A 17 9.47 3.38 1.65
C TYR A 17 10.29 4.47 0.97
N ALA A 18 9.71 5.66 0.82
CA ALA A 18 10.41 6.84 0.32
C ALA A 18 9.74 8.13 0.83
N ASN A 19 10.49 9.21 0.94
CA ASN A 19 9.94 10.47 1.44
C ASN A 19 8.90 11.06 0.50
N CYS A 20 9.25 11.22 -0.78
CA CYS A 20 8.37 11.82 -1.78
C CYS A 20 8.55 11.17 -3.16
N PRO A 21 8.10 9.91 -3.33
CA PRO A 21 8.28 9.19 -4.59
C PRO A 21 7.36 9.70 -5.70
N GLY A 22 7.74 9.40 -6.96
CA GLY A 22 6.90 9.65 -8.12
C GLY A 22 7.24 10.93 -8.90
N ASP A 23 8.44 11.47 -8.72
CA ASP A 23 8.92 12.68 -9.41
C ASP A 23 9.41 12.40 -10.85
N GLY A 24 9.79 11.15 -11.15
CA GLY A 24 10.27 10.77 -12.48
C GLY A 24 9.19 10.78 -13.57
N SER A 25 9.59 10.90 -14.84
CA SER A 25 8.66 10.92 -15.99
C SER A 25 8.03 9.55 -16.30
N ALA A 26 8.73 8.45 -16.02
CA ALA A 26 8.26 7.07 -16.25
C ALA A 26 7.45 6.50 -15.07
N ARG A 27 6.46 7.23 -14.60
CA ARG A 27 5.70 6.94 -13.37
C ARG A 27 4.96 5.62 -13.42
N GLU A 28 4.37 5.27 -14.55
CA GLU A 28 3.64 4.01 -14.71
C GLU A 28 4.60 2.81 -14.71
N GLN A 29 5.74 2.90 -15.38
CA GLN A 29 6.77 1.86 -15.34
C GLN A 29 7.34 1.68 -13.94
N ALA A 30 7.53 2.75 -13.18
CA ALA A 30 7.97 2.66 -11.80
C ALA A 30 6.99 1.85 -10.94
N ALA A 31 5.69 2.05 -11.09
CA ALA A 31 4.67 1.28 -10.40
C ALA A 31 4.61 -0.19 -10.87
N SER A 32 4.62 -0.42 -12.17
CA SER A 32 4.55 -1.78 -12.73
C SER A 32 5.77 -2.62 -12.36
N CYS A 33 6.97 -2.04 -12.38
CA CYS A 33 8.19 -2.73 -11.96
C CYS A 33 8.13 -3.17 -10.50
N GLN A 34 7.62 -2.32 -9.61
CA GLN A 34 7.41 -2.70 -8.22
C GLN A 34 6.46 -3.90 -8.08
N ARG A 35 5.37 -3.91 -8.85
CA ARG A 35 4.40 -5.02 -8.81
C ARG A 35 5.01 -6.33 -9.30
N VAL A 36 5.76 -6.30 -10.37
CA VAL A 36 6.47 -7.49 -10.92
C VAL A 36 7.45 -8.07 -9.89
N LEU A 37 8.09 -7.21 -9.09
CA LEU A 37 8.99 -7.63 -8.00
C LEU A 37 8.27 -8.00 -6.70
N GLY A 38 6.95 -8.14 -6.74
CA GLY A 38 6.17 -8.52 -5.57
C GLY A 38 5.76 -7.37 -4.65
N GLY A 39 5.82 -6.14 -5.13
CA GLY A 39 5.38 -4.96 -4.38
C GLY A 39 3.88 -4.97 -4.11
N VAL A 40 3.48 -4.79 -2.86
CA VAL A 40 2.07 -4.77 -2.43
C VAL A 40 1.66 -3.45 -1.79
N ALA A 41 2.61 -2.67 -1.30
CA ALA A 41 2.35 -1.39 -0.66
C ALA A 41 3.54 -0.44 -0.78
N ASN A 42 3.23 0.85 -0.78
CA ASN A 42 4.22 1.92 -0.63
C ASN A 42 3.88 2.72 0.62
N ILE A 43 4.90 3.16 1.33
CA ILE A 43 4.77 4.10 2.43
C ILE A 43 5.58 5.34 2.09
N ALA A 44 4.96 6.51 2.18
CA ALA A 44 5.61 7.79 1.90
C ALA A 44 5.16 8.86 2.88
N GLN A 45 5.98 9.88 3.08
CA GLN A 45 5.54 11.09 3.79
C GLN A 45 4.57 11.88 2.91
N SER A 46 4.83 11.91 1.62
CA SER A 46 3.95 12.48 0.61
C SER A 46 4.22 11.82 -0.74
N TYR A 47 3.36 12.05 -1.72
CA TYR A 47 3.58 11.63 -3.10
C TYR A 47 3.82 12.85 -3.99
N ALA A 48 4.85 12.81 -4.82
CA ALA A 48 5.22 13.93 -5.68
C ALA A 48 4.10 14.31 -6.65
N THR A 49 3.31 13.34 -7.10
CA THR A 49 2.18 13.56 -7.98
C THR A 49 1.00 12.65 -7.67
N LYS A 50 -0.22 13.15 -7.92
CA LYS A 50 -1.43 12.33 -7.87
C LYS A 50 -1.40 11.21 -8.92
N ARG A 51 -0.77 11.44 -10.06
CA ARG A 51 -0.63 10.47 -11.14
C ARG A 51 0.16 9.24 -10.71
N TYR A 52 1.28 9.42 -10.02
CA TYR A 52 2.06 8.28 -9.52
C TYR A 52 1.25 7.44 -8.52
N ARG A 53 0.55 8.09 -7.61
CA ARG A 53 -0.33 7.42 -6.66
C ARG A 53 -1.44 6.63 -7.37
N SER A 54 -2.08 7.22 -8.38
CA SER A 54 -3.10 6.51 -9.17
C SER A 54 -2.51 5.32 -9.93
N ASN A 55 -1.29 5.43 -10.44
CA ASN A 55 -0.61 4.31 -11.09
C ASN A 55 -0.33 3.17 -10.11
N LEU A 56 0.08 3.45 -8.89
CA LEU A 56 0.23 2.43 -7.85
C LEU A 56 -1.09 1.68 -7.62
N ILE A 57 -2.19 2.40 -7.47
CA ILE A 57 -3.52 1.83 -7.27
C ILE A 57 -3.94 0.96 -8.45
N ASN A 58 -3.71 1.41 -9.67
CA ASN A 58 -4.03 0.66 -10.89
C ASN A 58 -3.32 -0.70 -10.97
N TRP A 59 -2.15 -0.79 -10.37
CA TRP A 59 -1.37 -2.04 -10.25
C TRP A 59 -1.66 -2.81 -8.95
N GLY A 60 -2.61 -2.37 -8.15
CA GLY A 60 -2.98 -3.02 -6.91
C GLY A 60 -1.99 -2.80 -5.76
N ILE A 61 -1.20 -1.74 -5.82
CA ILE A 61 -0.25 -1.35 -4.77
C ILE A 61 -0.91 -0.29 -3.89
N VAL A 62 -1.02 -0.55 -2.59
CA VAL A 62 -1.65 0.39 -1.66
C VAL A 62 -0.71 1.56 -1.33
N PRO A 63 -1.11 2.81 -1.62
CA PRO A 63 -0.29 3.99 -1.34
C PRO A 63 -0.61 4.55 0.05
N PHE A 64 0.14 4.15 1.05
CA PHE A 64 0.03 4.70 2.39
C PHE A 64 0.79 6.01 2.54
N VAL A 65 0.26 6.91 3.35
CA VAL A 65 0.91 8.15 3.77
C VAL A 65 1.18 8.09 5.27
N LEU A 66 2.38 8.47 5.69
CA LEU A 66 2.70 8.57 7.12
C LEU A 66 1.99 9.78 7.74
N GLU A 67 1.57 9.61 8.98
CA GLU A 67 1.11 10.74 9.77
C GLU A 67 2.26 11.75 9.97
N GLU A 68 1.94 13.03 9.89
CA GLU A 68 2.93 14.09 10.02
C GLU A 68 3.68 14.00 11.36
N GLY A 69 4.99 14.11 11.30
CA GLY A 69 5.85 13.98 12.48
C GLY A 69 6.18 12.55 12.88
N THR A 70 5.74 11.54 12.13
CA THR A 70 6.08 10.14 12.40
C THR A 70 7.53 9.86 12.02
N ASP A 71 8.33 9.43 12.99
CA ASP A 71 9.67 8.90 12.74
C ASP A 71 9.58 7.45 12.29
N PHE A 72 9.51 7.23 10.98
CA PHE A 72 9.42 5.91 10.39
C PHE A 72 10.82 5.36 10.12
N ALA A 73 11.27 4.49 10.98
CA ALA A 73 12.61 3.92 10.93
C ALA A 73 12.62 2.39 11.09
N PRO A 74 11.85 1.62 10.29
CA PRO A 74 12.08 0.18 10.22
C PRO A 74 13.41 -0.06 9.50
N GLY A 75 14.16 -1.05 9.97
CA GLY A 75 15.38 -1.49 9.28
C GLY A 75 15.07 -2.11 7.92
N VAL A 76 16.06 -2.13 7.03
CA VAL A 76 16.03 -3.01 5.85
C VAL A 76 15.89 -4.45 6.34
N GLU A 77 15.06 -5.25 5.68
CA GLU A 77 14.71 -6.64 6.08
C GLU A 77 13.80 -6.75 7.30
N ASP A 78 13.26 -5.64 7.82
CA ASP A 78 12.18 -5.71 8.82
C ASP A 78 10.85 -6.09 8.16
N TYR A 79 10.00 -6.74 8.93
CA TYR A 79 8.66 -7.12 8.49
C TYR A 79 7.63 -6.20 9.11
N LEU A 80 6.78 -5.61 8.27
CA LEU A 80 5.64 -4.83 8.71
C LEU A 80 4.37 -5.67 8.63
N TYR A 81 3.70 -5.84 9.74
CA TYR A 81 2.40 -6.46 9.81
C TYR A 81 1.30 -5.39 9.79
N ILE A 82 0.49 -5.41 8.75
CA ILE A 82 -0.58 -4.42 8.54
C ILE A 82 -1.92 -5.15 8.47
N PRO A 83 -2.55 -5.41 9.63
CA PRO A 83 -3.83 -6.12 9.66
C PRO A 83 -4.99 -5.23 9.23
N GLY A 84 -6.02 -5.82 8.65
CA GLY A 84 -7.28 -5.14 8.37
C GLY A 84 -7.26 -4.15 7.22
N VAL A 85 -6.26 -4.19 6.32
CA VAL A 85 -6.21 -3.30 5.14
C VAL A 85 -7.44 -3.49 4.26
N ARG A 86 -7.81 -4.73 3.98
CA ARG A 86 -8.99 -5.03 3.15
C ARG A 86 -10.26 -4.53 3.80
N SER A 87 -10.43 -4.74 5.10
CA SER A 87 -11.58 -4.23 5.87
C SER A 87 -11.61 -2.70 5.88
N ALA A 88 -10.46 -2.06 6.03
CA ALA A 88 -10.35 -0.60 5.99
C ALA A 88 -10.76 -0.03 4.62
N LEU A 89 -10.37 -0.70 3.53
CA LEU A 89 -10.78 -0.31 2.18
C LEU A 89 -12.29 -0.51 1.96
N LEU A 90 -12.86 -1.63 2.43
CA LEU A 90 -14.30 -1.91 2.33
C LEU A 90 -15.14 -0.90 3.14
N GLU A 91 -14.72 -0.59 4.36
CA GLU A 91 -15.43 0.31 5.26
C GLU A 91 -15.11 1.80 5.01
N GLY A 92 -14.12 2.08 4.18
CA GLY A 92 -13.68 3.45 3.91
C GLY A 92 -12.96 4.10 5.09
N LYS A 93 -12.28 3.33 5.92
CA LYS A 93 -11.48 3.85 7.04
C LYS A 93 -10.32 4.71 6.54
N PRO A 94 -10.01 5.83 7.22
CA PRO A 94 -8.95 6.74 6.79
C PRO A 94 -7.55 6.28 7.15
N SER A 95 -7.39 5.30 8.02
CA SER A 95 -6.09 4.86 8.51
C SER A 95 -6.07 3.39 8.91
N VAL A 96 -4.87 2.82 8.92
CA VAL A 96 -4.58 1.49 9.44
C VAL A 96 -3.32 1.53 10.30
N THR A 97 -3.15 0.56 11.18
CA THR A 97 -1.97 0.45 12.02
C THR A 97 -1.02 -0.61 11.47
N ALA A 98 0.25 -0.26 11.32
CA ALA A 98 1.31 -1.18 10.97
C ALA A 98 2.19 -1.45 12.18
N THR A 99 2.63 -2.70 12.35
CA THR A 99 3.54 -3.11 13.41
C THR A 99 4.82 -3.67 12.81
N ALA A 100 5.97 -3.09 13.20
CA ALA A 100 7.27 -3.61 12.83
C ALA A 100 7.60 -4.81 13.74
N LEU A 101 7.73 -6.00 13.16
CA LEU A 101 7.85 -7.24 13.95
C LEU A 101 9.18 -7.36 14.70
N LEU A 102 10.27 -6.84 14.15
CA LEU A 102 11.59 -6.91 14.79
C LEU A 102 11.74 -5.90 15.92
N SER A 103 11.31 -4.66 15.70
CA SER A 103 11.44 -3.58 16.70
C SER A 103 10.25 -3.47 17.65
N GLY A 104 9.11 -4.06 17.33
CA GLY A 104 7.87 -3.94 18.09
C GLY A 104 7.19 -2.57 18.01
N LYS A 105 7.68 -1.66 17.19
CA LYS A 105 7.10 -0.33 17.02
C LYS A 105 5.84 -0.38 16.17
N THR A 106 4.88 0.49 16.50
CA THR A 106 3.65 0.66 15.72
C THR A 106 3.65 2.01 15.01
N TYR A 107 3.07 2.02 13.81
CA TYR A 107 2.96 3.22 12.97
C TYR A 107 1.53 3.38 12.50
N SER A 108 1.05 4.63 12.48
CA SER A 108 -0.24 4.96 11.87
C SER A 108 -0.04 5.30 10.41
N LEU A 109 -0.67 4.52 9.53
CA LEU A 109 -0.62 4.70 8.09
C LEU A 109 -1.95 5.26 7.59
N LEU A 110 -1.90 6.35 6.83
CA LEU A 110 -3.07 7.03 6.33
C LEU A 110 -3.40 6.59 4.91
N LEU A 111 -4.68 6.40 4.64
CA LEU A 111 -5.25 6.15 3.31
C LEU A 111 -5.90 7.45 2.80
N LYS A 112 -5.07 8.46 2.51
CA LYS A 112 -5.55 9.78 2.09
C LYS A 112 -6.05 9.80 0.65
N ASP A 113 -7.12 10.54 0.42
CA ASP A 113 -7.63 10.90 -0.90
C ASP A 113 -7.89 9.71 -1.84
N ILE A 114 -8.23 8.56 -1.28
CA ILE A 114 -8.60 7.39 -2.07
C ILE A 114 -10.10 7.47 -2.39
N THR A 115 -10.43 7.51 -3.67
CA THR A 115 -11.82 7.53 -4.13
C THR A 115 -12.49 6.16 -3.96
N PRO A 116 -13.82 6.07 -3.91
CA PRO A 116 -14.52 4.78 -3.86
C PRO A 116 -14.12 3.84 -5.01
N GLU A 117 -13.97 4.36 -6.23
CA GLU A 117 -13.53 3.59 -7.39
C GLU A 117 -12.11 3.04 -7.20
N GLU A 118 -11.19 3.85 -6.70
CA GLU A 118 -9.82 3.43 -6.40
C GLU A 118 -9.78 2.34 -5.32
N ARG A 119 -10.68 2.39 -4.34
CA ARG A 119 -10.83 1.33 -3.33
C ARG A 119 -11.26 0.01 -3.98
N ASP A 120 -12.22 0.07 -4.89
CA ASP A 120 -12.68 -1.12 -5.62
C ASP A 120 -11.55 -1.73 -6.45
N ILE A 121 -10.75 -0.91 -7.15
CA ILE A 121 -9.58 -1.36 -7.89
C ILE A 121 -8.58 -2.07 -6.97
N LEU A 122 -8.28 -1.53 -5.80
CA LEU A 122 -7.39 -2.15 -4.83
C LEU A 122 -7.93 -3.48 -4.30
N LEU A 123 -9.24 -3.57 -4.04
CA LEU A 123 -9.89 -4.78 -3.58
C LEU A 123 -9.88 -5.88 -4.65
N GLU A 124 -10.00 -5.53 -5.92
CA GLU A 124 -9.91 -6.45 -7.06
C GLU A 124 -8.46 -6.82 -7.41
N GLY A 125 -7.48 -6.12 -6.85
CA GLY A 125 -6.06 -6.38 -7.02
C GLY A 125 -5.38 -5.68 -8.20
N SER A 126 -6.13 -5.12 -9.12
CA SER A 126 -5.63 -4.27 -10.21
C SER A 126 -6.76 -3.69 -11.04
N LEU A 127 -6.45 -2.65 -11.82
CA LEU A 127 -7.41 -2.03 -12.75
C LEU A 127 -7.88 -3.04 -13.82
N ILE A 128 -7.00 -3.88 -14.32
CA ILE A 128 -7.35 -4.91 -15.32
C ILE A 128 -8.36 -5.89 -14.74
N ASN A 129 -8.16 -6.35 -13.51
CA ASN A 129 -9.11 -7.24 -12.84
C ASN A 129 -10.46 -6.56 -12.60
N HIS A 130 -10.44 -5.28 -12.24
CA HIS A 130 -11.65 -4.49 -12.04
C HIS A 130 -12.50 -4.43 -13.32
N TYR A 131 -11.89 -4.10 -14.46
CA TYR A 131 -12.60 -4.07 -15.74
C TYR A 131 -13.05 -5.46 -16.21
N ALA A 132 -12.25 -6.50 -15.98
CA ALA A 132 -12.64 -7.87 -16.31
C ALA A 132 -13.92 -8.32 -15.57
N LYS A 133 -14.13 -7.84 -14.37
CA LYS A 133 -15.32 -8.13 -13.55
C LYS A 133 -16.52 -7.27 -13.95
N THR A 134 -16.33 -6.01 -14.28
CA THR A 134 -17.41 -5.11 -14.69
C THR A 134 -17.88 -5.35 -16.11
N ALA A 135 -17.07 -5.95 -16.98
CA ALA A 135 -17.43 -6.30 -18.36
C ALA A 135 -18.34 -7.52 -18.51
N LYS A 136 -18.63 -8.20 -17.43
CA LYS A 136 -19.59 -9.30 -17.38
C LYS A 136 -20.97 -8.78 -16.96
#